data_d6c9729b7541bbb60304c9eebdcb4952
#
_entry.id   d6c9729b7541bbb60304c9eebdcb4952
#
_cell.length_a   1.000
_cell.length_b   1.000
_cell.length_c   1.000
_cell.angle_alpha   90.00
_cell.angle_beta   90.00
_cell.angle_gamma   90.00
#
_symmetry.space_group_name_H-M   'P 1'
#
loop_
_entity.id
_entity.type
_entity.pdbx_description
1 polymer ?
#
loop_
_entity_poly.entity_id
_entity_poly.type
_entity_poly.pdbx_seq_one_letter_code
_entity_poly.pdbx_strand_id
1 'polypeptide(L)'
;MISKVMRTLCTIGVVILTLTACGGPASAPEEQLRAWVAAGAEAAKDKNRRELVSMISESYADARGNERSDIDNLLRVYFLRQQKIALLTSIEDITIYDDTAAKIEMTVGMAGMNDSVLGLSADAYRFELELERDADEWQLISARWGELGEEMR
;
A
#
# COMPACT_ATOMS: atom_id res chain seq x y z
N MET A 1 -27.78 -55.39 57.60
CA MET A 1 -26.37 -55.63 57.19
C MET A 1 -26.08 -54.78 55.97
N ILE A 2 -25.29 -53.80 56.21
CA ILE A 2 -24.22 -53.18 55.39
C ILE A 2 -24.60 -52.81 53.96
N SER A 3 -25.08 -51.61 53.75
CA SER A 3 -24.31 -50.43 53.41
C SER A 3 -23.33 -50.66 52.25
N LYS A 4 -23.63 -50.04 51.11
CA LYS A 4 -22.62 -49.35 50.35
C LYS A 4 -23.26 -48.21 49.57
N VAL A 5 -23.13 -47.06 50.14
CA VAL A 5 -23.31 -45.76 49.51
C VAL A 5 -22.26 -45.62 48.46
N MET A 6 -22.62 -45.65 47.20
CA MET A 6 -21.72 -45.30 46.08
C MET A 6 -21.92 -43.84 45.72
N ARG A 7 -21.00 -43.03 46.19
CA ARG A 7 -20.89 -41.61 45.87
C ARG A 7 -20.55 -41.46 44.38
N THR A 8 -21.53 -41.07 43.65
CA THR A 8 -21.31 -40.58 42.27
C THR A 8 -20.82 -39.17 42.35
N LEU A 9 -19.51 -38.97 42.17
CA LEU A 9 -18.90 -37.67 42.03
C LEU A 9 -19.21 -37.16 40.61
N CYS A 10 -20.11 -36.19 40.56
CA CYS A 10 -20.41 -35.45 39.32
C CYS A 10 -19.31 -34.45 39.07
N THR A 11 -18.33 -34.81 38.25
CA THR A 11 -17.30 -33.89 37.77
C THR A 11 -17.87 -33.02 36.66
N ILE A 12 -18.25 -31.80 37.02
CA ILE A 12 -18.63 -30.76 36.07
C ILE A 12 -17.33 -30.30 35.41
N GLY A 13 -17.09 -30.76 34.17
CA GLY A 13 -16.04 -30.26 33.31
C GLY A 13 -16.41 -28.88 32.81
N VAL A 14 -15.81 -27.85 33.40
CA VAL A 14 -15.88 -26.51 32.86
C VAL A 14 -15.01 -26.47 31.61
N VAL A 15 -15.64 -26.49 30.44
CA VAL A 15 -14.99 -26.23 29.16
C VAL A 15 -14.82 -24.71 29.05
N ILE A 16 -13.63 -24.23 29.36
CA ILE A 16 -13.22 -22.86 29.10
C ILE A 16 -12.96 -22.75 27.60
N LEU A 17 -13.94 -22.23 26.85
CA LEU A 17 -13.72 -21.77 25.48
C LEU A 17 -12.83 -20.51 25.55
N THR A 18 -11.54 -20.69 25.35
CA THR A 18 -10.64 -19.56 25.06
C THR A 18 -10.93 -19.09 23.66
N LEU A 19 -11.74 -18.02 23.53
CA LEU A 19 -11.78 -17.22 22.32
C LEU A 19 -10.39 -16.60 22.13
N THR A 20 -9.57 -17.24 21.31
CA THR A 20 -8.38 -16.59 20.76
C THR A 20 -8.89 -15.51 19.80
N ALA A 21 -8.97 -14.28 20.30
CA ALA A 21 -9.09 -13.11 19.45
C ALA A 21 -7.92 -13.13 18.48
N CYS A 22 -8.16 -13.33 17.19
CA CYS A 22 -7.21 -13.12 16.11
C CYS A 22 -6.97 -11.63 15.92
N GLY A 23 -6.33 -11.01 16.91
CA GLY A 23 -5.63 -9.75 16.77
C GLY A 23 -4.16 -10.11 16.74
N GLY A 24 -3.60 -10.36 15.55
CA GLY A 24 -2.14 -10.38 15.41
C GLY A 24 -1.56 -9.04 15.88
N PRO A 25 -0.30 -9.01 16.34
CA PRO A 25 0.34 -7.75 16.66
C PRO A 25 0.21 -6.82 15.44
N ALA A 26 -0.19 -5.57 15.68
CA ALA A 26 -0.23 -4.58 14.62
C ALA A 26 1.14 -4.58 13.92
N SER A 27 1.15 -4.75 12.60
CA SER A 27 2.40 -4.76 11.84
C SER A 27 3.16 -3.45 12.06
N ALA A 28 4.48 -3.53 12.15
CA ALA A 28 5.31 -2.35 12.32
C ALA A 28 5.03 -1.33 11.21
N PRO A 29 5.09 -0.02 11.49
CA PRO A 29 4.78 1.02 10.49
C PRO A 29 5.57 0.83 9.17
N GLU A 30 6.82 0.43 9.23
CA GLU A 30 7.64 0.14 8.05
C GLU A 30 7.06 -1.00 7.20
N GLU A 31 6.57 -2.07 7.83
CA GLU A 31 5.95 -3.19 7.13
C GLU A 31 4.64 -2.75 6.43
N GLN A 32 3.85 -1.91 7.10
CA GLN A 32 2.64 -1.32 6.51
C GLN A 32 2.97 -0.46 5.29
N LEU A 33 4.02 0.36 5.34
CA LEU A 33 4.47 1.19 4.23
C LEU A 33 4.99 0.35 3.04
N ARG A 34 5.72 -0.72 3.31
CA ARG A 34 6.12 -1.68 2.26
C ARG A 34 4.92 -2.35 1.61
N ALA A 35 3.93 -2.75 2.40
CA ALA A 35 2.68 -3.32 1.91
C ALA A 35 1.88 -2.29 1.10
N TRP A 36 1.86 -1.02 1.52
CA TRP A 36 1.23 0.08 0.79
C TRP A 36 1.85 0.27 -0.60
N VAL A 37 3.19 0.29 -0.71
CA VAL A 37 3.89 0.37 -2.00
C VAL A 37 3.54 -0.84 -2.89
N ALA A 38 3.53 -2.04 -2.32
CA ALA A 38 3.19 -3.26 -3.05
C ALA A 38 1.74 -3.23 -3.58
N ALA A 39 0.79 -2.79 -2.76
CA ALA A 39 -0.61 -2.64 -3.15
C ALA A 39 -0.77 -1.61 -4.29
N GLY A 40 -0.09 -0.47 -4.20
CA GLY A 40 -0.07 0.54 -5.27
C GLY A 40 0.51 0.00 -6.59
N ALA A 41 1.59 -0.78 -6.52
CA ALA A 41 2.18 -1.40 -7.69
C ALA A 41 1.24 -2.42 -8.36
N GLU A 42 0.55 -3.26 -7.59
CA GLU A 42 -0.45 -4.19 -8.12
C GLU A 42 -1.66 -3.45 -8.72
N ALA A 43 -2.19 -2.45 -8.01
CA ALA A 43 -3.28 -1.64 -8.52
C ALA A 43 -2.92 -0.95 -9.85
N ALA A 44 -1.67 -0.50 -10.01
CA ALA A 44 -1.19 0.10 -11.25
C ALA A 44 -1.07 -0.92 -12.40
N LYS A 45 -0.55 -2.13 -12.14
CA LYS A 45 -0.49 -3.23 -13.11
C LYS A 45 -1.89 -3.63 -13.61
N ASP A 46 -2.85 -3.68 -12.68
CA ASP A 46 -4.25 -4.01 -12.97
C ASP A 46 -5.03 -2.83 -13.56
N LYS A 47 -4.41 -1.66 -13.69
CA LYS A 47 -5.03 -0.40 -14.10
C LYS A 47 -6.23 -0.03 -13.22
N ASN A 48 -6.17 -0.40 -11.95
CA ASN A 48 -7.20 -0.11 -10.96
C ASN A 48 -7.04 1.33 -10.44
N ARG A 49 -7.48 2.28 -11.29
CA ARG A 49 -7.40 3.72 -10.99
C ARG A 49 -8.10 4.09 -9.69
N ARG A 50 -9.24 3.47 -9.40
CA ARG A 50 -10.01 3.77 -8.18
C ARG A 50 -9.19 3.44 -6.93
N GLU A 51 -8.54 2.31 -6.92
CA GLU A 51 -7.66 1.89 -5.83
C GLU A 51 -6.50 2.89 -5.64
N LEU A 52 -5.79 3.21 -6.72
CA LEU A 52 -4.69 4.17 -6.64
C LEU A 52 -5.14 5.54 -6.11
N VAL A 53 -6.28 6.04 -6.57
CA VAL A 53 -6.81 7.33 -6.11
C VAL A 53 -7.25 7.27 -4.64
N SER A 54 -7.74 6.13 -4.16
CA SER A 54 -8.08 5.96 -2.74
C SER A 54 -6.87 6.00 -1.81
N MET A 55 -5.67 5.70 -2.34
CA MET A 55 -4.40 5.80 -1.59
C MET A 55 -3.86 7.23 -1.49
N ILE A 56 -4.49 8.19 -2.18
CA ILE A 56 -4.07 9.61 -2.21
C ILE A 56 -5.03 10.42 -1.33
N SER A 57 -4.47 11.22 -0.43
CA SER A 57 -5.22 12.11 0.45
C SER A 57 -6.02 13.13 -0.33
N GLU A 58 -7.16 13.54 0.22
CA GLU A 58 -7.94 14.68 -0.32
C GLU A 58 -7.14 15.99 -0.28
N SER A 59 -6.18 16.11 0.63
CA SER A 59 -5.30 17.28 0.79
C SER A 59 -4.00 17.18 -0.02
N TYR A 60 -3.88 16.21 -0.92
CA TYR A 60 -2.68 16.00 -1.73
C TYR A 60 -2.31 17.25 -2.53
N ALA A 61 -1.04 17.62 -2.45
CA ALA A 61 -0.43 18.63 -3.32
C ALA A 61 1.04 18.30 -3.57
N ASP A 62 1.45 18.25 -4.83
CA ASP A 62 2.83 17.96 -5.19
C ASP A 62 3.64 19.22 -5.56
N ALA A 63 4.95 19.05 -5.74
CA ALA A 63 5.86 20.12 -6.11
C ALA A 63 5.57 20.75 -7.49
N ARG A 64 4.81 20.08 -8.36
CA ARG A 64 4.38 20.57 -9.68
C ARG A 64 3.06 21.31 -9.64
N GLY A 65 2.42 21.37 -8.47
CA GLY A 65 1.13 22.00 -8.26
C GLY A 65 -0.05 21.12 -8.65
N ASN A 66 0.16 19.81 -8.82
CA ASN A 66 -0.95 18.89 -9.03
C ASN A 66 -1.66 18.60 -7.72
N GLU A 67 -2.97 18.56 -7.78
CA GLU A 67 -3.85 18.06 -6.73
C GLU A 67 -4.27 16.61 -7.01
N ARG A 68 -4.97 15.97 -6.06
CA ARG A 68 -5.46 14.59 -6.22
C ARG A 68 -6.26 14.39 -7.51
N SER A 69 -7.08 15.36 -7.90
CA SER A 69 -7.87 15.31 -9.13
C SER A 69 -7.02 15.31 -10.40
N ASP A 70 -5.87 15.97 -10.37
CA ASP A 70 -4.94 16.00 -11.50
C ASP A 70 -4.25 14.65 -11.65
N ILE A 71 -3.84 14.04 -10.52
CA ILE A 71 -3.28 12.69 -10.53
C ILE A 71 -4.31 11.67 -11.04
N ASP A 72 -5.57 11.79 -10.63
CA ASP A 72 -6.65 10.94 -11.16
C ASP A 72 -6.78 11.04 -12.68
N ASN A 73 -6.71 12.25 -13.22
CA ASN A 73 -6.76 12.49 -14.66
C ASN A 73 -5.50 11.95 -15.37
N LEU A 74 -4.32 12.13 -14.82
CA LEU A 74 -3.05 11.59 -15.34
C LEU A 74 -3.12 10.05 -15.42
N LEU A 75 -3.54 9.38 -14.35
CA LEU A 75 -3.71 7.94 -14.31
C LEU A 75 -4.72 7.46 -15.37
N ARG A 76 -5.83 8.16 -15.52
CA ARG A 76 -6.84 7.84 -16.52
C ARG A 76 -6.26 7.89 -17.92
N VAL A 77 -5.56 8.96 -18.28
CA VAL A 77 -4.95 9.13 -19.61
C VAL A 77 -3.87 8.07 -19.83
N TYR A 78 -3.03 7.81 -18.83
CA TYR A 78 -1.98 6.82 -18.94
C TYR A 78 -2.55 5.41 -19.15
N PHE A 79 -3.54 5.00 -18.37
CA PHE A 79 -4.16 3.67 -18.47
C PHE A 79 -4.93 3.44 -19.78
N LEU A 80 -5.46 4.51 -20.37
CA LEU A 80 -6.09 4.42 -21.70
C LEU A 80 -5.08 4.17 -22.82
N ARG A 81 -3.85 4.67 -22.67
CA ARG A 81 -2.80 4.54 -23.69
C ARG A 81 -2.03 3.22 -23.61
N GLN A 82 -2.04 2.56 -22.48
CA GLN A 82 -1.27 1.33 -22.25
C GLN A 82 -2.21 0.12 -22.28
N GLN A 83 -1.89 -0.90 -23.09
CA GLN A 83 -2.61 -2.17 -23.08
C GLN A 83 -2.22 -3.00 -21.86
N LYS A 84 -0.90 -3.06 -21.58
CA LYS A 84 -0.32 -3.75 -20.42
C LYS A 84 0.70 -2.85 -19.75
N ILE A 85 0.79 -2.98 -18.45
CA ILE A 85 1.74 -2.25 -17.62
C ILE A 85 2.51 -3.29 -16.80
N ALA A 86 3.83 -3.25 -16.88
CA ALA A 86 4.71 -3.97 -15.98
C ALA A 86 5.46 -2.96 -15.11
N LEU A 87 5.47 -3.19 -13.81
CA LEU A 87 6.15 -2.35 -12.84
C LEU A 87 7.16 -3.17 -12.05
N LEU A 88 8.31 -2.58 -11.82
CA LEU A 88 9.31 -3.05 -10.89
C LEU A 88 9.60 -1.93 -9.90
N THR A 89 9.30 -2.16 -8.63
CA THR A 89 9.53 -1.19 -7.56
C THR A 89 10.72 -1.61 -6.71
N SER A 90 11.58 -0.66 -6.36
CA SER A 90 12.68 -0.83 -5.42
C SER A 90 12.62 0.28 -4.39
N ILE A 91 12.32 -0.07 -3.14
CA ILE A 91 12.34 0.88 -2.03
C ILE A 91 13.80 1.03 -1.59
N GLU A 92 14.31 2.27 -1.63
CA GLU A 92 15.67 2.62 -1.26
C GLU A 92 15.77 3.02 0.20
N ASP A 93 14.80 3.81 0.68
CA ASP A 93 14.71 4.23 2.08
C ASP A 93 13.26 4.40 2.54
N ILE A 94 13.02 4.18 3.83
CA ILE A 94 11.78 4.53 4.53
C ILE A 94 12.18 5.26 5.81
N THR A 95 11.87 6.54 5.86
CA THR A 95 12.00 7.35 7.07
C THR A 95 10.64 7.55 7.71
N ILE A 96 10.49 7.20 8.98
CA ILE A 96 9.24 7.35 9.74
C ILE A 96 9.43 8.51 10.71
N TYR A 97 8.53 9.50 10.64
CA TYR A 97 8.48 10.65 11.52
C TYR A 97 7.32 10.46 12.49
N ASP A 98 7.63 10.11 13.73
CA ASP A 98 6.64 9.67 14.70
C ASP A 98 5.80 8.49 14.12
N ASP A 99 4.65 8.18 14.67
CA ASP A 99 3.80 7.09 14.16
C ASP A 99 2.78 7.56 13.10
N THR A 100 2.86 8.82 12.68
CA THR A 100 1.81 9.46 11.87
C THR A 100 2.28 10.01 10.53
N ALA A 101 3.57 10.12 10.30
CA ALA A 101 4.13 10.63 9.05
C ALA A 101 5.33 9.79 8.59
N ALA A 102 5.50 9.64 7.29
CA ALA A 102 6.61 8.90 6.72
C ALA A 102 7.03 9.48 5.37
N LYS A 103 8.29 9.22 5.02
CA LYS A 103 8.84 9.45 3.70
C LYS A 103 9.34 8.13 3.13
N ILE A 104 9.05 7.89 1.85
CA ILE A 104 9.56 6.74 1.09
C ILE A 104 10.36 7.26 -0.08
N GLU A 105 11.60 6.80 -0.22
CA GLU A 105 12.41 6.97 -1.41
C GLU A 105 12.44 5.66 -2.18
N MET A 106 12.08 5.70 -3.46
CA MET A 106 11.98 4.49 -4.27
C MET A 106 12.27 4.76 -5.75
N THR A 107 12.72 3.71 -6.43
CA THR A 107 12.83 3.67 -7.89
C THR A 107 11.72 2.80 -8.46
N VAL A 108 11.11 3.25 -9.53
CA VAL A 108 10.07 2.53 -10.28
C VAL A 108 10.51 2.39 -11.72
N GLY A 109 10.78 1.17 -12.14
CA GLY A 109 10.90 0.81 -13.54
C GLY A 109 9.51 0.52 -14.10
N MET A 110 9.16 1.15 -15.22
CA MET A 110 7.89 0.95 -15.91
C MET A 110 8.14 0.46 -17.32
N ALA A 111 7.42 -0.60 -17.72
CA ALA A 111 7.35 -1.02 -19.10
C ALA A 111 5.88 -1.11 -19.52
N GLY A 112 5.54 -0.47 -20.63
CA GLY A 112 4.20 -0.46 -21.17
C GLY A 112 4.16 -1.06 -22.58
N MET A 113 3.05 -1.72 -22.91
CA MET A 113 2.71 -2.11 -24.27
C MET A 113 1.63 -1.17 -24.78
N ASN A 114 1.89 -0.48 -25.87
CA ASN A 114 0.97 0.43 -26.53
C ASN A 114 0.77 0.06 -28.00
N ASP A 115 -0.18 0.71 -28.68
CA ASP A 115 -0.51 0.47 -30.09
C ASP A 115 0.49 1.09 -31.08
N SER A 116 1.65 1.59 -30.63
CA SER A 116 2.68 2.14 -31.53
C SER A 116 3.42 1.05 -32.29
N VAL A 117 4.07 1.44 -33.39
CA VAL A 117 4.77 0.52 -34.31
C VAL A 117 5.86 -0.33 -33.61
N LEU A 118 6.45 0.17 -32.53
CA LEU A 118 7.39 -0.58 -31.70
C LEU A 118 6.74 -1.21 -30.46
N GLY A 119 5.52 -0.78 -30.09
CA GLY A 119 4.66 -1.40 -29.08
C GLY A 119 5.16 -1.39 -27.64
N LEU A 120 6.39 -1.00 -27.37
CA LEU A 120 7.04 -1.04 -26.06
C LEU A 120 7.56 0.34 -25.65
N SER A 121 7.27 0.74 -24.42
CA SER A 121 7.95 1.83 -23.72
C SER A 121 8.58 1.27 -22.44
N ALA A 122 9.77 1.74 -22.10
CA ALA A 122 10.45 1.40 -20.86
C ALA A 122 11.07 2.67 -20.30
N ASP A 123 10.67 3.03 -19.09
CA ASP A 123 11.11 4.22 -18.38
C ASP A 123 11.45 3.86 -16.94
N ALA A 124 12.35 4.59 -16.32
CA ALA A 124 12.66 4.45 -14.91
C ALA A 124 12.61 5.81 -14.23
N TYR A 125 11.91 5.86 -13.10
CA TYR A 125 11.70 7.07 -12.32
C TYR A 125 12.15 6.88 -10.89
N ARG A 126 12.71 7.95 -10.31
CA ARG A 126 12.88 8.06 -8.87
C ARG A 126 11.68 8.82 -8.30
N PHE A 127 11.19 8.33 -7.17
CA PHE A 127 10.11 8.93 -6.40
C PHE A 127 10.55 9.22 -4.98
N GLU A 128 10.13 10.35 -4.47
CA GLU A 128 10.12 10.68 -3.06
C GLU A 128 8.66 10.95 -2.69
N LEU A 129 8.12 10.12 -1.81
CA LEU A 129 6.71 10.12 -1.42
C LEU A 129 6.61 10.53 0.05
N GLU A 130 5.75 11.48 0.35
CA GLU A 130 5.39 11.86 1.72
C GLU A 130 4.01 11.33 2.04
N LEU A 131 3.92 10.62 3.15
CA LEU A 131 2.68 9.97 3.60
C LEU A 131 2.31 10.45 5.00
N GLU A 132 1.01 10.54 5.20
CA GLU A 132 0.40 10.79 6.51
C GLU A 132 -0.53 9.62 6.85
N ARG A 133 -0.62 9.33 8.15
CA ARG A 133 -1.53 8.30 8.63
C ARG A 133 -2.85 8.93 9.03
N ASP A 134 -3.91 8.62 8.28
CA ASP A 134 -5.28 8.99 8.62
C ASP A 134 -6.00 7.77 9.21
N ALA A 135 -6.42 7.89 10.47
CA ALA A 135 -6.91 6.77 11.28
C ALA A 135 -5.87 5.63 11.32
N ASP A 136 -6.12 4.52 10.62
CA ASP A 136 -5.23 3.36 10.56
C ASP A 136 -4.61 3.13 9.17
N GLU A 137 -4.84 4.06 8.22
CA GLU A 137 -4.41 3.92 6.83
C GLU A 137 -3.38 4.99 6.45
N TRP A 138 -2.36 4.58 5.70
CA TRP A 138 -1.38 5.49 5.12
C TRP A 138 -1.93 6.10 3.83
N GLN A 139 -1.85 7.43 3.71
CA GLN A 139 -2.26 8.18 2.54
C GLN A 139 -1.15 9.07 2.03
N LEU A 140 -1.00 9.14 0.72
CA LEU A 140 -0.05 10.00 0.05
C LEU A 140 -0.52 11.47 0.13
N ILE A 141 0.32 12.33 0.71
CA ILE A 141 0.03 13.77 0.81
C ILE A 141 0.86 14.62 -0.13
N SER A 142 2.03 14.13 -0.55
CA SER A 142 2.88 14.83 -1.51
C SER A 142 3.81 13.86 -2.23
N ALA A 143 4.24 14.22 -3.42
CA ALA A 143 5.23 13.45 -4.17
C ALA A 143 6.16 14.36 -4.97
N ARG A 144 7.41 13.92 -5.11
CA ARG A 144 8.34 14.43 -6.11
C ARG A 144 8.84 13.26 -6.94
N TRP A 145 8.99 13.48 -8.23
CA TRP A 145 9.52 12.44 -9.12
C TRP A 145 10.26 13.05 -10.30
N GLY A 146 11.13 12.25 -10.88
CA GLY A 146 11.87 12.58 -12.09
C GLY A 146 12.38 11.31 -12.74
N GLU A 147 12.74 11.39 -14.02
CA GLU A 147 13.43 10.31 -14.70
C GLU A 147 14.75 10.00 -14.01
N LEU A 148 15.17 8.74 -14.07
CA LEU A 148 16.42 8.33 -13.43
C LEU A 148 17.60 9.04 -14.07
N GLY A 149 18.32 9.85 -13.26
CA GLY A 149 19.44 10.70 -13.72
C GLY A 149 19.05 12.14 -13.97
N GLU A 150 17.77 12.51 -13.89
CA GLU A 150 17.29 13.88 -13.95
C GLU A 150 16.94 14.43 -12.55
N GLU A 151 16.76 15.76 -12.49
CA GLU A 151 16.38 16.44 -11.25
C GLU A 151 14.92 16.14 -10.91
N MET A 152 14.66 15.73 -9.67
CA MET A 152 13.27 15.53 -9.18
C MET A 152 12.55 16.87 -9.02
N ARG A 153 11.32 16.92 -9.41
CA ARG A 153 10.44 18.09 -9.30
C ARG A 153 9.11 17.71 -8.72
#